data_191acea92e7d25d84f394e376727ea09
#
_entry.id   191acea92e7d25d84f394e376727ea09
#
_cell.length_a   1.000
_cell.length_b   1.000
_cell.length_c   1.000
_cell.angle_alpha   90.00
_cell.angle_beta   90.00
_cell.angle_gamma   90.00
#
_symmetry.space_group_name_H-M   'P 1'
#
loop_
_entity.id
_entity.type
_entity.pdbx_description
1 polymer ?
#
loop_
_entity_poly.entity_id
_entity_poly.type
_entity_poly.pdbx_seq_one_letter_code
_entity_poly.pdbx_strand_id
1 'polypeptide(L)'
;ADKQQEAAEAAEAKRRAKEEEKLLKAQKPYEWITGFTENRIYSTDENTTFDKEKLKAQVKTLNCAQEENQVAPEDAYVAYGESQFEIVPETEGSQLILKEAYNALSEAVSDNKDAVDFTSDPDVYAKAAVTSDNADLQASLDACNNFTKASITYTFGDETVTLDGNTIKDWLNFDEKGQLIMDDTS
;
A
#
# COMPACT_ATOMS: atom_id res chain seq x y z
N ALA A 1 10.26 -33.34 -6.05
CA ALA A 1 10.09 -32.07 -6.75
C ALA A 1 10.55 -32.16 -8.20
N ASP A 2 11.74 -32.68 -8.50
CA ASP A 2 12.32 -32.75 -9.85
C ASP A 2 11.47 -33.52 -10.89
N LYS A 3 10.91 -34.67 -10.52
CA LYS A 3 10.12 -35.47 -11.47
C LYS A 3 8.80 -34.85 -11.93
N GLN A 4 8.20 -34.00 -11.10
CA GLN A 4 6.98 -33.28 -11.48
C GLN A 4 7.30 -32.09 -12.41
N GLN A 5 8.42 -31.46 -12.20
CA GLN A 5 8.88 -30.34 -13.03
C GLN A 5 9.31 -30.85 -14.41
N GLU A 6 10.08 -31.94 -14.48
CA GLU A 6 10.48 -32.60 -15.72
C GLU A 6 9.27 -33.09 -16.54
N ALA A 7 8.24 -33.64 -15.87
CA ALA A 7 7.00 -34.03 -16.53
C ALA A 7 6.19 -32.86 -17.09
N ALA A 8 6.20 -31.71 -16.40
CA ALA A 8 5.53 -30.48 -16.85
C ALA A 8 6.24 -29.88 -18.08
N GLU A 9 7.57 -29.80 -18.05
CA GLU A 9 8.38 -29.34 -19.19
C GLU A 9 8.23 -30.23 -20.42
N ALA A 10 8.21 -31.55 -20.23
CA ALA A 10 7.99 -32.51 -21.30
C ALA A 10 6.57 -32.40 -21.90
N ALA A 11 5.56 -32.11 -21.08
CA ALA A 11 4.18 -31.91 -21.54
C ALA A 11 4.06 -30.58 -22.33
N GLU A 12 4.73 -29.55 -21.91
CA GLU A 12 4.75 -28.25 -22.59
C GLU A 12 5.50 -28.34 -23.93
N ALA A 13 6.65 -29.01 -23.98
CA ALA A 13 7.40 -29.24 -25.22
C ALA A 13 6.57 -30.04 -26.23
N LYS A 14 5.81 -31.03 -25.79
CA LYS A 14 4.87 -31.78 -26.65
C LYS A 14 3.73 -30.91 -27.17
N ARG A 15 3.22 -29.98 -26.36
CA ARG A 15 2.17 -29.05 -26.78
C ARG A 15 2.68 -28.10 -27.86
N ARG A 16 3.86 -27.50 -27.65
CA ARG A 16 4.51 -26.62 -28.63
C ARG A 16 4.79 -27.32 -29.95
N ALA A 17 5.36 -28.53 -29.93
CA ALA A 17 5.61 -29.29 -31.13
C ALA A 17 4.31 -29.65 -31.90
N LYS A 18 3.21 -29.88 -31.22
CA LYS A 18 1.90 -30.12 -31.82
C LYS A 18 1.26 -28.88 -32.43
N GLU A 19 1.49 -27.68 -31.84
CA GLU A 19 1.07 -26.41 -32.39
C GLU A 19 1.88 -26.05 -33.63
N GLU A 20 3.21 -26.22 -33.58
CA GLU A 20 4.09 -26.01 -34.75
C GLU A 20 3.71 -26.92 -35.91
N GLU A 21 3.44 -28.21 -35.66
CA GLU A 21 2.98 -29.14 -36.68
C GLU A 21 1.63 -28.73 -37.28
N LYS A 22 0.72 -28.19 -36.45
CA LYS A 22 -0.57 -27.67 -36.90
C LYS A 22 -0.42 -26.43 -37.78
N LEU A 23 0.48 -25.53 -37.41
CA LEU A 23 0.80 -24.33 -38.20
C LEU A 23 1.45 -24.67 -39.53
N LEU A 24 2.40 -25.62 -39.52
CA LEU A 24 3.04 -26.13 -40.76
C LEU A 24 2.04 -26.79 -41.70
N LYS A 25 1.10 -27.57 -41.17
CA LYS A 25 0.03 -28.22 -41.97
C LYS A 25 -1.01 -27.24 -42.49
N ALA A 26 -1.19 -26.08 -41.83
CA ALA A 26 -2.11 -25.07 -42.26
C ALA A 26 -1.52 -24.19 -43.40
N GLN A 27 -0.19 -24.22 -43.61
CA GLN A 27 0.46 -23.47 -44.70
C GLN A 27 0.17 -24.13 -46.03
N LYS A 28 -0.40 -23.34 -46.95
CA LYS A 28 -0.62 -23.80 -48.34
C LYS A 28 0.63 -23.52 -49.17
N PRO A 29 1.06 -24.47 -50.04
CA PRO A 29 2.35 -24.39 -50.72
C PRO A 29 2.55 -23.15 -51.62
N TYR A 30 1.49 -22.41 -51.95
CA TYR A 30 1.52 -21.24 -52.83
C TYR A 30 1.24 -19.90 -52.12
N GLU A 31 1.02 -19.89 -50.81
CA GLU A 31 0.80 -18.65 -50.03
C GLU A 31 2.03 -17.77 -49.95
N TRP A 32 3.23 -18.32 -50.16
CA TRP A 32 4.46 -17.53 -50.25
C TRP A 32 4.47 -16.59 -51.45
N ILE A 33 3.76 -16.91 -52.55
CA ILE A 33 3.67 -16.07 -53.74
C ILE A 33 2.75 -14.87 -53.49
N THR A 34 1.64 -15.07 -52.77
CA THR A 34 0.70 -13.99 -52.39
C THR A 34 1.18 -13.13 -51.24
N GLY A 35 2.12 -13.63 -50.45
CA GLY A 35 2.74 -12.90 -49.34
C GLY A 35 3.52 -11.65 -49.74
N PHE A 36 3.91 -11.50 -51.02
CA PHE A 36 4.54 -10.27 -51.52
C PHE A 36 3.58 -9.09 -51.69
N THR A 37 2.27 -9.34 -51.77
CA THR A 37 1.24 -8.34 -52.09
C THR A 37 0.33 -8.03 -50.89
N GLU A 38 0.38 -8.82 -49.84
CA GLU A 38 -0.44 -8.66 -48.63
C GLU A 38 0.42 -8.24 -47.44
N ASN A 39 0.05 -7.15 -46.80
CA ASN A 39 0.67 -6.69 -45.57
C ASN A 39 0.13 -7.61 -44.43
N ARG A 40 0.81 -8.74 -44.16
CA ARG A 40 0.40 -9.64 -43.09
C ARG A 40 1.00 -9.19 -41.76
N ILE A 41 0.14 -8.71 -40.91
CA ILE A 41 0.50 -8.44 -39.49
C ILE A 41 0.35 -9.77 -38.74
N TYR A 42 1.46 -10.36 -38.40
CA TYR A 42 1.48 -11.50 -37.46
C TYR A 42 1.48 -10.93 -36.05
N SER A 43 0.34 -10.97 -35.37
CA SER A 43 0.34 -10.83 -33.92
C SER A 43 0.74 -12.20 -33.34
N THR A 44 1.93 -12.33 -32.88
CA THR A 44 2.26 -13.38 -31.92
C THR A 44 1.61 -12.93 -30.61
N ASP A 45 0.59 -13.64 -30.15
CA ASP A 45 0.21 -13.60 -28.74
C ASP A 45 1.39 -14.22 -27.96
N GLU A 46 2.39 -13.40 -27.72
CA GLU A 46 3.51 -13.78 -26.87
C GLU A 46 2.97 -13.88 -25.45
N ASN A 47 2.53 -15.09 -25.10
CA ASN A 47 2.42 -15.46 -23.70
C ASN A 47 3.84 -15.43 -23.13
N THR A 48 4.27 -14.27 -22.73
CA THR A 48 5.55 -14.09 -22.06
C THR A 48 5.47 -14.81 -20.72
N THR A 49 6.04 -16.01 -20.67
CA THR A 49 6.17 -16.74 -19.41
C THR A 49 7.48 -16.34 -18.76
N PHE A 50 7.43 -15.79 -17.56
CA PHE A 50 8.60 -15.46 -16.77
C PHE A 50 8.63 -16.26 -15.47
N ASP A 51 9.82 -16.40 -14.90
CA ASP A 51 10.04 -17.07 -13.62
C ASP A 51 9.59 -16.18 -12.47
N LYS A 52 8.43 -16.50 -11.90
CA LYS A 52 7.80 -15.76 -10.81
C LYS A 52 8.64 -15.71 -9.54
N GLU A 53 9.40 -16.77 -9.25
CA GLU A 53 10.24 -16.81 -8.05
C GLU A 53 11.48 -15.92 -8.21
N LYS A 54 12.04 -15.86 -9.42
CA LYS A 54 13.11 -14.91 -9.72
C LYS A 54 12.62 -13.47 -9.64
N LEU A 55 11.43 -13.16 -10.16
CA LEU A 55 10.85 -11.82 -10.04
C LEU A 55 10.67 -11.43 -8.58
N LYS A 56 10.09 -12.30 -7.75
CA LYS A 56 9.95 -12.06 -6.30
C LYS A 56 11.29 -11.82 -5.60
N ALA A 57 12.32 -12.58 -5.98
CA ALA A 57 13.64 -12.39 -5.43
C ALA A 57 14.22 -11.02 -5.82
N GLN A 58 14.02 -10.59 -7.07
CA GLN A 58 14.49 -9.29 -7.55
C GLN A 58 13.74 -8.11 -6.90
N VAL A 59 12.41 -8.22 -6.71
CA VAL A 59 11.64 -7.18 -6.01
C VAL A 59 12.21 -6.88 -4.62
N LYS A 60 12.64 -7.91 -3.89
CA LYS A 60 13.25 -7.74 -2.57
C LYS A 60 14.63 -7.06 -2.61
N THR A 61 15.31 -7.06 -3.76
CA THR A 61 16.62 -6.41 -3.91
C THR A 61 16.52 -4.97 -4.39
N LEU A 62 15.31 -4.48 -4.70
CA LEU A 62 15.11 -3.08 -5.08
C LEU A 62 15.53 -2.16 -3.93
N ASN A 63 16.14 -1.04 -4.26
CA ASN A 63 16.58 -0.07 -3.28
C ASN A 63 15.42 0.48 -2.43
N CYS A 64 14.25 0.69 -3.06
CA CYS A 64 13.02 1.10 -2.38
C CYS A 64 12.40 0.01 -1.49
N ALA A 65 12.80 -1.26 -1.65
CA ALA A 65 12.32 -2.38 -0.84
C ALA A 65 13.22 -2.66 0.39
N GLN A 66 14.35 -1.96 0.53
CA GLN A 66 15.24 -2.10 1.69
C GLN A 66 14.67 -1.31 2.86
N GLU A 67 14.58 -1.93 4.05
CA GLU A 67 14.02 -1.30 5.27
C GLU A 67 14.69 0.03 5.61
N GLU A 68 15.99 0.13 5.39
CA GLU A 68 16.79 1.34 5.64
C GLU A 68 16.41 2.54 4.77
N ASN A 69 15.74 2.30 3.64
CA ASN A 69 15.30 3.33 2.70
C ASN A 69 13.79 3.59 2.77
N GLN A 70 13.11 2.95 3.72
CA GLN A 70 11.67 3.07 3.89
C GLN A 70 11.33 3.90 5.14
N VAL A 71 10.29 4.70 5.02
CA VAL A 71 9.67 5.40 6.14
C VAL A 71 8.27 4.84 6.32
N ALA A 72 7.97 4.34 7.51
CA ALA A 72 6.62 3.89 7.82
C ALA A 72 5.65 5.09 7.84
N PRO A 73 4.40 4.93 7.41
CA PRO A 73 3.40 5.96 7.61
C PRO A 73 3.11 6.14 9.10
N GLU A 74 2.78 7.34 9.52
CA GLU A 74 2.36 7.64 10.88
C GLU A 74 0.88 8.02 10.89
N ASP A 75 0.15 7.51 11.87
CA ASP A 75 -1.28 7.79 12.02
C ASP A 75 -1.53 9.22 12.54
N ALA A 76 -2.67 9.80 12.15
CA ALA A 76 -3.13 11.04 12.76
C ALA A 76 -3.48 10.83 14.23
N TYR A 77 -3.23 11.81 15.05
CA TYR A 77 -3.52 11.78 16.48
C TYR A 77 -3.90 13.16 17.04
N VAL A 78 -4.54 13.18 18.21
CA VAL A 78 -4.89 14.40 18.93
C VAL A 78 -3.73 14.80 19.83
N ALA A 79 -3.28 16.04 19.71
CA ALA A 79 -2.24 16.64 20.57
C ALA A 79 -2.68 18.02 21.08
N TYR A 80 -2.11 18.43 22.22
CA TYR A 80 -2.33 19.77 22.72
C TYR A 80 -1.35 20.73 22.03
N GLY A 81 -1.92 21.68 21.25
CA GLY A 81 -1.18 22.72 20.58
C GLY A 81 -0.83 23.89 21.52
N GLU A 82 -0.81 25.10 21.01
CA GLU A 82 -0.46 26.29 21.82
C GLU A 82 -1.52 26.64 22.87
N SER A 83 -2.81 26.41 22.58
CA SER A 83 -3.92 26.85 23.43
C SER A 83 -5.11 25.90 23.49
N GLN A 84 -5.14 24.89 22.67
CA GLN A 84 -6.21 23.92 22.54
C GLN A 84 -5.68 22.60 21.97
N PHE A 85 -6.49 21.55 22.07
CA PHE A 85 -6.22 20.32 21.35
C PHE A 85 -6.46 20.49 19.85
N GLU A 86 -5.62 19.88 19.04
CA GLU A 86 -5.69 19.85 17.59
C GLU A 86 -5.31 18.48 17.05
N ILE A 87 -5.73 18.16 15.83
CA ILE A 87 -5.31 16.94 15.15
C ILE A 87 -3.97 17.21 14.48
N VAL A 88 -2.98 16.41 14.83
CA VAL A 88 -1.76 16.27 14.05
C VAL A 88 -2.09 15.31 12.91
N PRO A 89 -2.00 15.76 11.65
CA PRO A 89 -2.37 14.93 10.53
C PRO A 89 -1.40 13.75 10.36
N GLU A 90 -1.89 12.73 9.71
CA GLU A 90 -1.10 11.57 9.29
C GLU A 90 0.03 11.99 8.37
N THR A 91 1.11 11.22 8.37
CA THR A 91 2.19 11.37 7.41
C THR A 91 2.23 10.17 6.48
N GLU A 92 2.31 10.44 5.18
CA GLU A 92 2.51 9.39 4.20
C GLU A 92 3.94 8.86 4.30
N GLY A 93 4.06 7.52 4.32
CA GLY A 93 5.34 6.86 4.31
C GLY A 93 5.80 6.49 2.90
N SER A 94 6.98 5.89 2.84
CA SER A 94 7.51 5.25 1.63
C SER A 94 7.65 3.73 1.78
N GLN A 95 6.99 3.16 2.79
CA GLN A 95 7.04 1.73 3.05
C GLN A 95 6.31 0.95 1.97
N LEU A 96 7.08 0.13 1.21
CA LEU A 96 6.59 -0.63 0.08
C LEU A 96 5.85 -1.89 0.55
N ILE A 97 4.65 -2.12 0.02
CA ILE A 97 3.93 -3.39 0.17
C ILE A 97 4.47 -4.34 -0.89
N LEU A 98 5.41 -5.21 -0.50
CA LEU A 98 6.12 -6.11 -1.43
C LEU A 98 5.20 -6.94 -2.31
N LYS A 99 4.03 -7.33 -1.80
CA LYS A 99 3.03 -8.09 -2.56
C LYS A 99 2.47 -7.26 -3.71
N GLU A 100 2.10 -6.02 -3.45
CA GLU A 100 1.49 -5.14 -4.47
C GLU A 100 2.56 -4.66 -5.48
N ALA A 101 3.77 -4.35 -5.01
CA ALA A 101 4.90 -4.08 -5.90
C ALA A 101 5.21 -5.27 -6.84
N TYR A 102 5.17 -6.50 -6.31
CA TYR A 102 5.30 -7.70 -7.13
C TYR A 102 4.17 -7.83 -8.15
N ASN A 103 2.92 -7.56 -7.75
CA ASN A 103 1.76 -7.63 -8.64
C ASN A 103 1.91 -6.64 -9.80
N ALA A 104 2.24 -5.38 -9.49
CA ALA A 104 2.45 -4.32 -10.49
C ALA A 104 3.58 -4.67 -11.46
N LEU A 105 4.71 -5.19 -10.97
CA LEU A 105 5.81 -5.63 -11.81
C LEU A 105 5.46 -6.88 -12.64
N SER A 106 4.72 -7.82 -12.06
CA SER A 106 4.26 -9.02 -12.78
C SER A 106 3.34 -8.67 -13.95
N GLU A 107 2.43 -7.72 -13.75
CA GLU A 107 1.56 -7.19 -14.81
C GLU A 107 2.37 -6.49 -15.89
N ALA A 108 3.29 -5.61 -15.49
CA ALA A 108 4.13 -4.88 -16.43
C ALA A 108 5.00 -5.80 -17.29
N VAL A 109 5.57 -6.86 -16.70
CA VAL A 109 6.33 -7.87 -17.45
C VAL A 109 5.42 -8.63 -18.42
N SER A 110 4.20 -8.97 -18.00
CA SER A 110 3.23 -9.65 -18.88
C SER A 110 2.78 -8.76 -20.04
N ASP A 111 2.66 -7.47 -19.79
CA ASP A 111 2.27 -6.44 -20.78
C ASP A 111 3.46 -5.95 -21.63
N ASN A 112 4.66 -6.48 -21.38
CA ASN A 112 5.90 -6.06 -22.04
C ASN A 112 6.17 -4.55 -21.92
N LYS A 113 5.89 -3.96 -20.73
CA LYS A 113 6.17 -2.55 -20.42
C LYS A 113 7.65 -2.35 -20.12
N ASP A 114 8.22 -1.27 -20.59
CA ASP A 114 9.64 -0.94 -20.40
C ASP A 114 9.96 -0.40 -18.99
N ALA A 115 8.94 0.14 -18.30
CA ALA A 115 9.09 0.74 -16.96
C ALA A 115 7.80 0.65 -16.15
N VAL A 116 7.95 0.66 -14.83
CA VAL A 116 6.87 0.79 -13.86
C VAL A 116 7.19 1.95 -12.93
N ASP A 117 6.25 2.85 -12.80
CA ASP A 117 6.31 3.94 -11.84
C ASP A 117 5.39 3.65 -10.66
N PHE A 118 5.97 3.27 -9.52
CA PHE A 118 5.22 3.00 -8.30
C PHE A 118 4.56 4.25 -7.70
N THR A 119 5.03 5.46 -8.04
CA THR A 119 4.40 6.68 -7.54
C THR A 119 3.03 6.94 -8.15
N SER A 120 2.73 6.31 -9.29
CA SER A 120 1.42 6.38 -9.95
C SER A 120 0.40 5.39 -9.39
N ASP A 121 0.84 4.44 -8.56
CA ASP A 121 -0.02 3.43 -7.93
C ASP A 121 0.03 3.56 -6.39
N PRO A 122 -0.94 4.27 -5.81
CA PRO A 122 -0.94 4.56 -4.36
C PRO A 122 -1.15 3.31 -3.49
N ASP A 123 -1.56 2.18 -4.07
CA ASP A 123 -1.80 0.93 -3.32
C ASP A 123 -0.53 0.10 -3.13
N VAL A 124 0.56 0.49 -3.79
CA VAL A 124 1.88 -0.14 -3.63
C VAL A 124 2.57 0.27 -2.33
N TYR A 125 2.14 1.38 -1.71
CA TYR A 125 2.69 1.87 -0.45
C TYR A 125 1.74 1.64 0.73
N ALA A 126 2.32 1.41 1.91
CA ALA A 126 1.56 1.36 3.16
C ALA A 126 0.97 2.74 3.45
N LYS A 127 -0.27 2.76 3.93
CA LYS A 127 -1.00 3.97 4.29
C LYS A 127 -1.20 4.01 5.80
N ALA A 128 -1.36 5.20 6.35
CA ALA A 128 -1.77 5.39 7.73
C ALA A 128 -3.12 4.69 7.99
N ALA A 129 -3.25 4.07 9.15
CA ALA A 129 -4.48 3.39 9.54
C ALA A 129 -5.54 4.36 10.06
N VAL A 130 -5.10 5.47 10.67
CA VAL A 130 -5.95 6.56 11.16
C VAL A 130 -5.59 7.83 10.40
N THR A 131 -6.59 8.42 9.75
CA THR A 131 -6.44 9.65 8.99
C THR A 131 -7.10 10.82 9.73
N SER A 132 -6.73 12.03 9.41
CA SER A 132 -7.23 13.26 10.05
C SER A 132 -8.74 13.48 9.89
N ASP A 133 -9.38 12.84 8.92
CA ASP A 133 -10.82 12.83 8.70
C ASP A 133 -11.58 11.71 9.47
N ASN A 134 -10.86 10.91 10.28
CA ASN A 134 -11.46 9.86 11.08
C ASN A 134 -12.47 10.43 12.09
N ALA A 135 -13.72 9.90 12.06
CA ALA A 135 -14.82 10.40 12.88
C ALA A 135 -14.58 10.24 14.39
N ASP A 136 -13.93 9.13 14.80
CA ASP A 136 -13.63 8.87 16.22
C ASP A 136 -12.55 9.83 16.74
N LEU A 137 -11.57 10.15 15.88
CA LEU A 137 -10.53 11.15 16.19
C LEU A 137 -11.13 12.54 16.34
N GLN A 138 -12.05 12.93 15.45
CA GLN A 138 -12.78 14.20 15.54
C GLN A 138 -13.62 14.28 16.82
N ALA A 139 -14.32 13.18 17.17
CA ALA A 139 -15.08 13.12 18.41
C ALA A 139 -14.19 13.25 19.66
N SER A 140 -13.00 12.63 19.63
CA SER A 140 -12.00 12.77 20.70
C SER A 140 -11.48 14.19 20.81
N LEU A 141 -11.20 14.86 19.70
CA LEU A 141 -10.81 16.28 19.67
C LEU A 141 -11.88 17.17 20.30
N ASP A 142 -13.14 16.99 19.90
CA ASP A 142 -14.26 17.77 20.44
C ASP A 142 -14.43 17.54 21.94
N ALA A 143 -14.32 16.30 22.41
CA ALA A 143 -14.38 15.97 23.83
C ALA A 143 -13.25 16.63 24.60
N CYS A 144 -12.00 16.52 24.16
CA CYS A 144 -10.83 17.15 24.77
C CYS A 144 -10.99 18.66 24.90
N ASN A 145 -11.40 19.30 23.81
CA ASN A 145 -11.63 20.75 23.81
C ASN A 145 -12.83 21.19 24.66
N ASN A 146 -13.83 20.33 24.85
CA ASN A 146 -14.91 20.60 25.79
C ASN A 146 -14.44 20.51 27.26
N PHE A 147 -13.65 19.50 27.61
CA PHE A 147 -13.11 19.37 28.96
C PHE A 147 -12.20 20.54 29.33
N THR A 148 -11.35 20.97 28.43
CA THR A 148 -10.39 22.08 28.68
C THR A 148 -11.05 23.48 28.70
N LYS A 149 -12.30 23.61 28.25
CA LYS A 149 -13.08 24.84 28.44
C LYS A 149 -13.57 25.05 29.87
N ALA A 150 -13.56 24.01 30.71
CA ALA A 150 -14.01 24.12 32.08
C ALA A 150 -13.06 25.03 32.89
N SER A 151 -13.62 25.88 33.71
CA SER A 151 -12.87 26.71 34.65
C SER A 151 -13.65 26.76 35.97
N ILE A 152 -13.06 26.18 37.01
CA ILE A 152 -13.66 26.08 38.33
C ILE A 152 -12.76 26.83 39.30
N THR A 153 -13.31 27.81 39.95
CA THR A 153 -12.57 28.59 40.97
C THR A 153 -13.05 28.21 42.35
N TYR A 154 -12.12 27.79 43.23
CA TYR A 154 -12.36 27.54 44.62
C TYR A 154 -11.80 28.68 45.47
N THR A 155 -12.57 29.15 46.38
CA THR A 155 -12.15 30.20 47.34
C THR A 155 -12.12 29.62 48.73
N PHE A 156 -10.98 29.72 49.42
CA PHE A 156 -10.77 29.29 50.82
C PHE A 156 -10.28 30.50 51.65
N GLY A 157 -11.19 31.18 52.30
CA GLY A 157 -10.84 32.40 52.98
C GLY A 157 -10.35 33.45 51.99
N ASP A 158 -9.08 33.87 52.10
CA ASP A 158 -8.44 34.83 51.20
C ASP A 158 -7.68 34.20 50.05
N GLU A 159 -7.62 32.85 49.99
CA GLU A 159 -6.94 32.10 48.91
C GLU A 159 -7.91 31.63 47.85
N THR A 160 -7.47 31.73 46.59
CA THR A 160 -8.23 31.31 45.44
C THR A 160 -7.41 30.29 44.59
N VAL A 161 -7.98 29.14 44.30
CA VAL A 161 -7.39 28.14 43.41
C VAL A 161 -8.29 27.97 42.21
N THR A 162 -7.72 28.11 41.02
CA THR A 162 -8.44 27.92 39.77
C THR A 162 -8.00 26.61 39.10
N LEU A 163 -8.97 25.76 38.84
CA LEU A 163 -8.84 24.59 38.02
C LEU A 163 -9.30 24.97 36.62
N ASP A 164 -8.37 25.07 35.69
CA ASP A 164 -8.62 25.49 34.33
C ASP A 164 -8.17 24.41 33.30
N GLY A 165 -8.33 24.71 32.02
CA GLY A 165 -7.94 23.82 30.90
C GLY A 165 -6.47 23.44 30.94
N ASN A 166 -5.57 24.28 31.46
CA ASN A 166 -4.15 23.95 31.55
C ASN A 166 -3.86 22.84 32.56
N THR A 167 -4.67 22.77 33.61
CA THR A 167 -4.60 21.68 34.59
C THR A 167 -5.30 20.43 34.07
N ILE A 168 -6.47 20.61 33.45
CA ILE A 168 -7.30 19.49 32.97
C ILE A 168 -6.62 18.74 31.84
N LYS A 169 -5.92 19.41 30.91
CA LYS A 169 -5.23 18.75 29.79
C LYS A 169 -4.28 17.64 30.21
N ASP A 170 -3.62 17.81 31.36
CA ASP A 170 -2.63 16.86 31.90
C ASP A 170 -3.29 15.60 32.50
N TRP A 171 -4.61 15.59 32.65
CA TRP A 171 -5.41 14.46 33.15
C TRP A 171 -6.02 13.62 32.04
N LEU A 172 -6.01 14.12 30.79
CA LEU A 172 -6.57 13.43 29.65
C LEU A 172 -5.58 12.38 29.16
N ASN A 173 -6.04 11.15 29.05
CA ASN A 173 -5.25 10.02 28.55
C ASN A 173 -5.81 9.56 27.21
N PHE A 174 -4.92 9.09 26.34
CA PHE A 174 -5.25 8.59 25.02
C PHE A 174 -4.79 7.15 24.85
N ASP A 175 -5.54 6.39 24.08
CA ASP A 175 -5.12 5.04 23.67
C ASP A 175 -4.08 5.10 22.53
N GLU A 176 -3.63 3.90 22.09
CA GLU A 176 -2.67 3.75 20.99
C GLU A 176 -3.20 4.29 19.64
N LYS A 177 -4.50 4.52 19.53
CA LYS A 177 -5.17 5.09 18.34
C LYS A 177 -5.45 6.58 18.45
N GLY A 178 -4.96 7.24 19.51
CA GLY A 178 -5.19 8.64 19.76
C GLY A 178 -6.64 8.97 20.22
N GLN A 179 -7.42 7.97 20.64
CA GLN A 179 -8.76 8.19 21.18
C GLN A 179 -8.70 8.47 22.69
N LEU A 180 -9.54 9.40 23.13
CA LEU A 180 -9.63 9.73 24.55
C LEU A 180 -10.12 8.55 25.37
N ILE A 181 -9.33 8.14 26.38
CA ILE A 181 -9.71 7.10 27.34
C ILE A 181 -10.51 7.77 28.46
N MET A 182 -11.76 7.35 28.61
CA MET A 182 -12.60 7.71 29.76
C MET A 182 -12.42 6.61 30.83
N ASP A 183 -11.70 6.91 31.90
CA ASP A 183 -11.57 5.99 33.03
C ASP A 183 -12.80 6.13 33.95
N ASP A 184 -13.68 5.14 33.92
CA ASP A 184 -14.89 5.09 34.76
C ASP A 184 -14.62 4.65 36.20
N THR A 185 -13.35 4.52 36.62
CA THR A 185 -12.96 4.15 38.00
C THR A 185 -12.88 5.36 38.91
N SER A 186 -14.03 5.79 39.41
CA SER A 186 -14.17 6.71 40.56
C SER A 186 -14.97 6.07 41.64
#